data_1d39ab016e282f78eb49750135708efb
#
_entry.id   1d39ab016e282f78eb49750135708efb
#
_cell.length_a   1.000
_cell.length_b   1.000
_cell.length_c   1.000
_cell.angle_alpha   90.00
_cell.angle_beta   90.00
_cell.angle_gamma   90.00
#
_symmetry.space_group_name_H-M   'P 1'
#
loop_
_entity.id
_entity.type
_entity.pdbx_description
1 polymer ?
#
loop_
_entity_poly.entity_id
_entity_poly.type
_entity_poly.pdbx_seq_one_letter_code
_entity_poly.pdbx_strand_id
1 'polypeptide(L)'
;KKMHSSPHKWYIFPNFITFDPMEQMTKNIYFASDFHFGYPDEDQSKEREKLVIKWLDDIKPSCKELYLLGDIFDFWFEYKYVAPQGNIRFLAKLTEFVESGIPVNIFCGNHDMWYGKYLEKEIGVSIFDEPIEREYFGKKLYIHHGHALGKYDKGMNFLNGIFTSKILRFLFAFIPVNWAYGFGRAWSRHNRKKHKNPCESECPDHYYLGDDKEYLILHIKDVLKNNFYDYFVFGHRHVAANKEVAPNSYYVNLGNWIWGSTYAILSENGMEVLSYKGNDKIVR
;
A
#
# COMPACT_ATOMS: atom_id res chain seq x y z
N LYS A 1 -44.12 63.67 34.44
CA LYS A 1 -42.77 63.31 33.95
C LYS A 1 -42.93 62.30 32.87
N LYS A 2 -42.70 62.72 31.63
CA LYS A 2 -42.72 61.84 30.42
C LYS A 2 -41.35 61.19 30.28
N MET A 3 -41.32 59.86 30.25
CA MET A 3 -40.13 59.12 29.86
C MET A 3 -40.12 58.99 28.32
N HIS A 4 -39.07 59.46 27.70
CA HIS A 4 -38.81 59.30 26.27
C HIS A 4 -38.22 57.91 26.03
N SER A 5 -38.93 57.12 25.27
CA SER A 5 -38.40 55.87 24.71
C SER A 5 -37.63 56.15 23.41
N SER A 6 -36.36 55.85 23.42
CA SER A 6 -35.48 55.95 22.27
C SER A 6 -35.73 54.71 21.34
N PRO A 7 -35.82 54.88 20.00
CA PRO A 7 -36.03 53.77 19.13
C PRO A 7 -34.68 53.08 18.87
N HIS A 8 -34.61 51.77 19.12
CA HIS A 8 -33.49 50.93 18.72
C HIS A 8 -33.40 50.89 17.17
N LYS A 9 -32.34 51.47 16.65
CA LYS A 9 -31.96 51.29 15.24
C LYS A 9 -31.44 49.90 15.03
N TRP A 10 -32.19 49.06 14.29
CA TRP A 10 -31.70 47.79 13.77
C TRP A 10 -30.75 48.08 12.61
N TYR A 11 -29.48 47.74 12.76
CA TYR A 11 -28.53 47.71 11.65
C TYR A 11 -28.71 46.38 10.92
N ILE A 12 -29.31 46.42 9.73
CA ILE A 12 -29.33 45.32 8.80
C ILE A 12 -27.93 45.27 8.19
N PHE A 13 -27.16 44.25 8.54
CA PHE A 13 -25.91 43.95 7.83
C PHE A 13 -26.29 43.19 6.55
N PRO A 14 -26.07 43.75 5.36
CA PRO A 14 -26.24 43.02 4.14
C PRO A 14 -25.08 42.07 3.92
N ASN A 15 -25.42 40.85 3.57
CA ASN A 15 -24.54 39.83 2.97
C ASN A 15 -23.36 39.38 3.83
N PHE A 16 -23.61 38.51 4.79
CA PHE A 16 -22.68 37.43 5.02
C PHE A 16 -22.67 36.56 3.78
N ILE A 17 -21.69 36.79 2.89
CA ILE A 17 -21.22 35.75 1.98
C ILE A 17 -20.70 34.67 2.92
N THR A 18 -21.48 33.63 3.16
CA THR A 18 -20.97 32.38 3.66
C THR A 18 -20.02 31.87 2.60
N PHE A 19 -18.74 32.16 2.76
CA PHE A 19 -17.71 31.36 2.13
C PHE A 19 -17.99 29.95 2.62
N ASP A 20 -18.47 29.10 1.73
CA ASP A 20 -18.43 27.68 1.89
C ASP A 20 -16.94 27.27 1.70
N PRO A 21 -16.20 27.00 2.77
CA PRO A 21 -14.77 26.74 2.65
C PRO A 21 -14.50 25.27 2.30
N MET A 22 -15.48 24.54 1.89
CA MET A 22 -15.34 23.21 1.33
C MET A 22 -15.58 23.28 -0.19
N GLU A 23 -14.63 23.87 -0.93
CA GLU A 23 -14.30 23.34 -2.24
C GLU A 23 -14.22 21.81 -2.04
N GLN A 24 -15.16 21.05 -2.61
CA GLN A 24 -15.18 19.60 -2.51
C GLN A 24 -13.87 19.10 -3.10
N MET A 25 -12.85 18.93 -2.24
CA MET A 25 -11.62 18.26 -2.66
C MET A 25 -12.04 16.92 -3.25
N THR A 26 -11.80 16.75 -4.54
CA THR A 26 -12.06 15.48 -5.23
C THR A 26 -11.34 14.39 -4.47
N LYS A 27 -12.12 13.44 -3.94
CA LYS A 27 -11.54 12.36 -3.14
C LYS A 27 -10.99 11.27 -4.05
N ASN A 28 -9.71 11.01 -3.92
CA ASN A 28 -8.93 10.07 -4.71
C ASN A 28 -8.75 8.72 -4.00
N ILE A 29 -8.40 7.70 -4.76
CA ILE A 29 -7.96 6.41 -4.24
C ILE A 29 -6.44 6.39 -4.24
N TYR A 30 -5.83 6.03 -3.11
CA TYR A 30 -4.38 6.00 -2.93
C TYR A 30 -3.87 4.57 -2.79
N PHE A 31 -2.71 4.31 -3.40
CA PHE A 31 -2.07 3.00 -3.40
C PHE A 31 -0.59 3.15 -3.03
N ALA A 32 -0.11 2.33 -2.11
CA ALA A 32 1.31 2.20 -1.80
C ALA A 32 1.65 0.75 -1.45
N SER A 33 2.94 0.39 -1.48
CA SER A 33 3.41 -0.95 -1.12
C SER A 33 4.87 -0.92 -0.69
N ASP A 34 5.38 -2.05 -0.24
CA ASP A 34 6.81 -2.30 -0.06
C ASP A 34 7.48 -1.28 0.88
N PHE A 35 6.85 -1.05 2.05
CA PHE A 35 7.43 -0.24 3.12
C PHE A 35 8.58 -0.96 3.81
N HIS A 36 8.50 -2.29 3.97
CA HIS A 36 9.47 -3.15 4.63
C HIS A 36 9.94 -2.60 5.98
N PHE A 37 9.01 -2.28 6.87
CA PHE A 37 9.35 -1.86 8.22
C PHE A 37 10.11 -2.96 8.96
N GLY A 38 11.28 -2.61 9.50
CA GLY A 38 12.25 -3.54 10.10
C GLY A 38 13.52 -3.74 9.26
N TYR A 39 13.54 -3.32 7.99
CA TYR A 39 14.70 -3.42 7.10
C TYR A 39 15.30 -2.03 6.81
N PRO A 40 16.62 -1.89 6.59
CA PRO A 40 17.68 -2.88 6.80
C PRO A 40 18.06 -3.00 8.29
N ASP A 41 17.80 -1.96 9.07
CA ASP A 41 18.00 -1.83 10.51
C ASP A 41 16.87 -0.99 11.12
N GLU A 42 16.91 -0.87 12.44
CA GLU A 42 15.85 -0.22 13.19
C GLU A 42 15.79 1.29 12.95
N ASP A 43 16.94 1.95 12.81
CA ASP A 43 17.01 3.40 12.67
C ASP A 43 16.50 3.85 11.30
N GLN A 44 16.96 3.23 10.21
CA GLN A 44 16.48 3.51 8.87
C GLN A 44 14.98 3.15 8.71
N SER A 45 14.54 2.08 9.34
CA SER A 45 13.13 1.70 9.39
C SER A 45 12.28 2.76 10.09
N LYS A 46 12.73 3.31 11.22
CA LYS A 46 12.03 4.38 11.94
C LYS A 46 11.96 5.68 11.14
N GLU A 47 13.02 6.05 10.43
CA GLU A 47 12.98 7.22 9.55
C GLU A 47 11.99 7.03 8.39
N ARG A 48 11.94 5.83 7.83
CA ARG A 48 10.94 5.49 6.80
C ARG A 48 9.51 5.50 7.36
N GLU A 49 9.28 4.98 8.57
CA GLU A 49 7.99 5.05 9.25
C GLU A 49 7.53 6.50 9.41
N LYS A 50 8.41 7.41 9.85
CA LYS A 50 8.11 8.84 9.95
C LYS A 50 7.72 9.45 8.60
N LEU A 51 8.45 9.08 7.53
CA LEU A 51 8.16 9.56 6.19
C LEU A 51 6.80 9.07 5.68
N VAL A 52 6.47 7.79 5.91
CA VAL A 52 5.16 7.21 5.56
C VAL A 52 4.04 7.88 6.35
N ILE A 53 4.22 8.13 7.65
CA ILE A 53 3.22 8.82 8.47
C ILE A 53 2.97 10.23 7.93
N LYS A 54 4.04 10.97 7.58
CA LYS A 54 3.89 12.30 6.99
C LYS A 54 3.13 12.25 5.67
N TRP A 55 3.44 11.28 4.80
CA TRP A 55 2.69 11.07 3.56
C TRP A 55 1.21 10.77 3.83
N LEU A 56 0.91 9.91 4.81
CA LEU A 56 -0.47 9.63 5.22
C LEU A 56 -1.19 10.88 5.70
N ASP A 57 -0.52 11.75 6.48
CA ASP A 57 -1.08 13.05 6.91
C ASP A 57 -1.41 13.95 5.71
N ASP A 58 -0.50 14.04 4.75
CA ASP A 58 -0.64 14.89 3.58
C ASP A 58 -1.78 14.41 2.65
N ILE A 59 -1.98 13.10 2.49
CA ILE A 59 -3.04 12.56 1.61
C ILE A 59 -4.41 12.48 2.28
N LYS A 60 -4.48 12.42 3.62
CA LYS A 60 -5.73 12.18 4.36
C LYS A 60 -6.89 13.08 3.95
N PRO A 61 -6.71 14.41 3.75
CA PRO A 61 -7.82 15.31 3.39
C PRO A 61 -8.50 14.95 2.06
N SER A 62 -7.73 14.41 1.08
CA SER A 62 -8.21 14.04 -0.25
C SER A 62 -8.41 12.53 -0.43
N CYS A 63 -8.15 11.72 0.61
CA CYS A 63 -8.24 10.28 0.52
C CYS A 63 -9.70 9.81 0.66
N LYS A 64 -10.19 9.09 -0.34
CA LYS A 64 -11.46 8.35 -0.29
C LYS A 64 -11.27 6.95 0.24
N GLU A 65 -10.19 6.29 -0.16
CA GLU A 65 -9.87 4.92 0.18
C GLU A 65 -8.36 4.70 0.01
N LEU A 66 -7.77 3.92 0.92
CA LEU A 66 -6.33 3.62 0.94
C LEU A 66 -6.09 2.12 0.71
N TYR A 67 -5.21 1.81 -0.24
CA TYR A 67 -4.72 0.47 -0.53
C TYR A 67 -3.24 0.35 -0.21
N LEU A 68 -2.89 -0.59 0.66
CA LEU A 68 -1.52 -0.94 1.00
C LEU A 68 -1.24 -2.35 0.47
N LEU A 69 -0.54 -2.45 -0.65
CA LEU A 69 -0.41 -3.68 -1.43
C LEU A 69 0.74 -4.58 -0.95
N GLY A 70 0.80 -4.86 0.36
CA GLY A 70 1.70 -5.85 0.94
C GLY A 70 3.14 -5.39 1.13
N ASP A 71 3.95 -6.27 1.75
CA ASP A 71 5.32 -6.01 2.17
C ASP A 71 5.44 -4.70 3.00
N ILE A 72 4.41 -4.49 3.86
CA ILE A 72 4.39 -3.40 4.83
C ILE A 72 5.48 -3.63 5.86
N PHE A 73 5.58 -4.86 6.34
CA PHE A 73 6.57 -5.29 7.32
C PHE A 73 7.56 -6.25 6.69
N ASP A 74 8.82 -6.18 7.10
CA ASP A 74 9.87 -7.08 6.63
C ASP A 74 9.68 -8.52 7.12
N PHE A 75 8.91 -8.70 8.18
CA PHE A 75 8.40 -9.98 8.68
C PHE A 75 7.21 -9.72 9.60
N TRP A 76 6.11 -10.49 9.41
CA TRP A 76 4.93 -10.44 10.26
C TRP A 76 4.42 -11.85 10.55
N PHE A 77 4.22 -12.17 11.82
CA PHE A 77 3.56 -13.39 12.28
C PHE A 77 2.79 -13.13 13.58
N GLU A 78 1.51 -13.45 13.57
CA GLU A 78 0.65 -13.32 14.76
C GLU A 78 0.53 -14.64 15.50
N TYR A 79 0.89 -14.66 16.78
CA TYR A 79 0.56 -15.72 17.70
C TYR A 79 -0.84 -15.49 18.28
N LYS A 80 -1.41 -16.50 18.94
CA LYS A 80 -2.76 -16.42 19.50
C LYS A 80 -2.97 -15.20 20.42
N TYR A 81 -1.95 -14.82 21.19
CA TYR A 81 -2.01 -13.74 22.18
C TYR A 81 -0.87 -12.73 22.03
N VAL A 82 -0.05 -12.84 21.02
CA VAL A 82 1.10 -11.95 20.81
C VAL A 82 1.14 -11.49 19.36
N ALA A 83 1.09 -10.20 19.18
CA ALA A 83 1.32 -9.54 17.89
C ALA A 83 2.76 -9.00 17.83
N PRO A 84 3.30 -8.74 16.61
CA PRO A 84 4.60 -8.12 16.43
C PRO A 84 4.71 -6.78 17.15
N GLN A 85 5.89 -6.52 17.71
CA GLN A 85 6.22 -5.22 18.31
C GLN A 85 6.74 -4.24 17.25
N GLY A 86 6.60 -2.97 17.52
CA GLY A 86 7.07 -1.88 16.67
C GLY A 86 5.97 -1.25 15.83
N ASN A 87 6.35 -0.21 15.09
CA ASN A 87 5.49 0.52 14.15
C ASN A 87 4.16 1.02 14.73
N ILE A 88 4.12 1.24 16.05
CA ILE A 88 2.88 1.64 16.75
C ILE A 88 2.31 2.96 16.23
N ARG A 89 3.19 3.89 15.78
CA ARG A 89 2.76 5.17 15.22
C ARG A 89 2.07 5.00 13.87
N PHE A 90 2.61 4.11 13.03
CA PHE A 90 2.00 3.75 11.75
C PHE A 90 0.64 3.07 11.97
N LEU A 91 0.55 2.10 12.88
CA LEU A 91 -0.71 1.44 13.22
C LEU A 91 -1.75 2.42 13.77
N ALA A 92 -1.33 3.35 14.66
CA ALA A 92 -2.20 4.42 15.16
C ALA A 92 -2.69 5.34 14.02
N LYS A 93 -1.83 5.62 13.02
CA LYS A 93 -2.23 6.41 11.86
C LYS A 93 -3.27 5.68 11.00
N LEU A 94 -3.15 4.36 10.80
CA LEU A 94 -4.19 3.57 10.12
C LEU A 94 -5.51 3.57 10.91
N THR A 95 -5.44 3.47 12.23
CA THR A 95 -6.64 3.60 13.10
C THR A 95 -7.32 4.95 12.88
N GLU A 96 -6.55 6.03 12.83
CA GLU A 96 -7.08 7.39 12.57
C GLU A 96 -7.78 7.49 11.21
N PHE A 97 -7.30 6.80 10.16
CA PHE A 97 -7.96 6.73 8.86
C PHE A 97 -9.32 6.02 8.98
N VAL A 98 -9.33 4.83 9.56
CA VAL A 98 -10.54 4.02 9.71
C VAL A 98 -11.58 4.74 10.56
N GLU A 99 -11.19 5.33 11.69
CA GLU A 99 -12.09 6.11 12.56
C GLU A 99 -12.62 7.39 11.89
N SER A 100 -11.88 7.92 10.91
CA SER A 100 -12.35 9.04 10.08
C SER A 100 -13.27 8.59 8.92
N GLY A 101 -13.61 7.30 8.84
CA GLY A 101 -14.46 6.74 7.80
C GLY A 101 -13.75 6.49 6.47
N ILE A 102 -12.40 6.48 6.45
CA ILE A 102 -11.61 6.16 5.26
C ILE A 102 -11.26 4.67 5.30
N PRO A 103 -11.78 3.83 4.39
CA PRO A 103 -11.43 2.43 4.34
C PRO A 103 -9.94 2.23 4.07
N VAL A 104 -9.32 1.31 4.82
CA VAL A 104 -7.93 0.90 4.64
C VAL A 104 -7.89 -0.58 4.29
N ASN A 105 -7.34 -0.88 3.12
CA ASN A 105 -7.24 -2.22 2.56
C ASN A 105 -5.77 -2.64 2.50
N ILE A 106 -5.43 -3.75 3.16
CA ILE A 106 -4.07 -4.28 3.21
C ILE A 106 -4.03 -5.61 2.45
N PHE A 107 -3.06 -5.77 1.58
CA PHE A 107 -2.79 -7.06 0.94
C PHE A 107 -1.66 -7.77 1.67
N CYS A 108 -1.71 -9.11 1.68
CA CYS A 108 -0.57 -9.91 2.07
C CYS A 108 0.54 -9.77 1.02
N GLY A 109 1.75 -9.46 1.47
CA GLY A 109 2.95 -9.55 0.65
C GLY A 109 3.67 -10.86 0.91
N ASN A 110 4.81 -11.10 0.26
CA ASN A 110 5.61 -12.29 0.51
C ASN A 110 6.44 -12.22 1.80
N HIS A 111 6.63 -11.04 2.37
CA HIS A 111 7.30 -10.83 3.66
C HIS A 111 6.34 -10.84 4.84
N ASP A 112 5.10 -10.48 4.64
CA ASP A 112 4.09 -10.32 5.68
C ASP A 112 2.79 -11.10 5.39
N MET A 113 2.90 -12.26 4.75
CA MET A 113 1.76 -13.11 4.38
C MET A 113 1.02 -13.75 5.54
N TRP A 114 1.55 -13.67 6.77
CA TRP A 114 0.98 -14.35 7.93
C TRP A 114 0.21 -13.41 8.86
N TYR A 115 -0.54 -12.50 8.28
CA TYR A 115 -1.55 -11.76 9.04
C TYR A 115 -2.57 -12.72 9.65
N GLY A 116 -2.95 -12.43 10.89
CA GLY A 116 -4.03 -13.09 11.59
C GLY A 116 -5.29 -12.22 11.62
N LYS A 117 -5.81 -12.03 12.82
CA LYS A 117 -7.02 -11.21 13.05
C LYS A 117 -6.73 -9.91 13.82
N TYR A 118 -5.49 -9.67 14.20
CA TYR A 118 -5.12 -8.54 15.05
C TYR A 118 -5.43 -7.21 14.38
N LEU A 119 -4.91 -6.97 13.19
CA LEU A 119 -5.11 -5.68 12.49
C LEU A 119 -6.58 -5.45 12.13
N GLU A 120 -7.32 -6.50 11.71
CA GLU A 120 -8.76 -6.39 11.42
C GLU A 120 -9.56 -6.02 12.66
N LYS A 121 -9.26 -6.65 13.82
CA LYS A 121 -10.02 -6.46 15.07
C LYS A 121 -9.67 -5.17 15.80
N GLU A 122 -8.38 -4.84 15.87
CA GLU A 122 -7.90 -3.71 16.68
C GLU A 122 -7.91 -2.39 15.90
N ILE A 123 -7.73 -2.44 14.59
CA ILE A 123 -7.64 -1.25 13.73
C ILE A 123 -8.89 -1.09 12.85
N GLY A 124 -9.48 -2.20 12.40
CA GLY A 124 -10.64 -2.20 11.50
C GLY A 124 -10.25 -2.13 10.02
N VAL A 125 -9.03 -2.50 9.66
CA VAL A 125 -8.60 -2.64 8.27
C VAL A 125 -9.19 -3.90 7.62
N SER A 126 -9.25 -3.95 6.29
CA SER A 126 -9.57 -5.17 5.54
C SER A 126 -8.28 -5.82 5.04
N ILE A 127 -8.13 -7.14 5.17
CA ILE A 127 -6.94 -7.88 4.72
C ILE A 127 -7.33 -8.81 3.58
N PHE A 128 -6.51 -8.81 2.51
CA PHE A 128 -6.68 -9.61 1.30
C PHE A 128 -5.42 -10.42 1.01
N ASP A 129 -5.59 -11.69 0.70
CA ASP A 129 -4.54 -12.63 0.29
C ASP A 129 -4.65 -13.07 -1.18
N GLU A 130 -5.79 -12.74 -1.82
CA GLU A 130 -6.07 -13.03 -3.22
C GLU A 130 -6.28 -11.74 -4.02
N PRO A 131 -6.16 -11.78 -5.35
CA PRO A 131 -6.48 -10.64 -6.20
C PRO A 131 -7.93 -10.18 -6.02
N ILE A 132 -8.15 -8.88 -6.00
CA ILE A 132 -9.49 -8.30 -5.98
C ILE A 132 -9.74 -7.41 -7.20
N GLU A 133 -11.02 -7.34 -7.56
CA GLU A 133 -11.51 -6.43 -8.59
C GLU A 133 -12.23 -5.26 -7.93
N ARG A 134 -11.99 -4.06 -8.47
CA ARG A 134 -12.67 -2.83 -8.03
C ARG A 134 -13.02 -1.97 -9.24
N GLU A 135 -14.01 -1.11 -9.06
CA GLU A 135 -14.37 -0.12 -10.05
C GLU A 135 -14.46 1.27 -9.38
N TYR A 136 -13.68 2.22 -9.88
CA TYR A 136 -13.67 3.61 -9.46
C TYR A 136 -13.63 4.53 -10.66
N PHE A 137 -14.43 5.57 -10.66
CA PHE A 137 -14.47 6.57 -11.75
C PHE A 137 -14.70 5.93 -13.13
N GLY A 138 -15.49 4.83 -13.19
CA GLY A 138 -15.73 4.07 -14.41
C GLY A 138 -14.52 3.28 -14.93
N LYS A 139 -13.48 3.09 -14.10
CA LYS A 139 -12.28 2.30 -14.39
C LYS A 139 -12.27 1.01 -13.60
N LYS A 140 -12.04 -0.09 -14.29
CA LYS A 140 -11.90 -1.43 -13.68
C LYS A 140 -10.46 -1.69 -13.30
N LEU A 141 -10.24 -2.08 -12.06
CA LEU A 141 -8.93 -2.37 -11.48
C LEU A 141 -8.83 -3.84 -11.09
N TYR A 142 -7.68 -4.44 -11.40
CA TYR A 142 -7.22 -5.70 -10.84
C TYR A 142 -6.08 -5.39 -9.86
N ILE A 143 -6.25 -5.73 -8.58
CA ILE A 143 -5.37 -5.27 -7.51
C ILE A 143 -4.83 -6.48 -6.75
N HIS A 144 -3.50 -6.56 -6.60
CA HIS A 144 -2.81 -7.58 -5.80
C HIS A 144 -1.40 -7.11 -5.44
N HIS A 145 -0.74 -7.74 -4.46
CA HIS A 145 0.68 -7.44 -4.19
C HIS A 145 1.58 -7.76 -5.40
N GLY A 146 1.37 -8.90 -6.04
CA GLY A 146 2.14 -9.27 -7.24
C GLY A 146 2.95 -10.56 -7.10
N HIS A 147 3.14 -11.09 -5.89
CA HIS A 147 3.85 -12.35 -5.69
C HIS A 147 2.99 -13.56 -6.08
N ALA A 148 3.67 -14.63 -6.52
CA ALA A 148 3.06 -15.93 -6.81
C ALA A 148 1.86 -15.91 -7.80
N LEU A 149 1.78 -14.91 -8.69
CA LEU A 149 0.72 -14.80 -9.67
C LEU A 149 1.03 -15.62 -10.94
N GLY A 150 0.04 -16.40 -11.37
CA GLY A 150 0.13 -17.18 -12.59
C GLY A 150 1.21 -18.27 -12.55
N LYS A 151 1.69 -18.67 -13.74
CA LYS A 151 2.64 -19.81 -13.91
C LYS A 151 4.10 -19.36 -14.11
N TYR A 152 4.35 -18.07 -14.13
CA TYR A 152 5.62 -17.52 -14.60
C TYR A 152 6.67 -17.40 -13.50
N ASP A 153 6.24 -17.19 -12.24
CA ASP A 153 7.13 -17.16 -11.06
C ASP A 153 7.11 -18.51 -10.31
N LYS A 154 7.77 -19.52 -10.91
CA LYS A 154 7.77 -20.89 -10.35
C LYS A 154 8.43 -20.97 -8.97
N GLY A 155 9.46 -20.16 -8.73
CA GLY A 155 10.19 -20.15 -7.47
C GLY A 155 9.31 -19.62 -6.34
N MET A 156 8.68 -18.47 -6.56
CA MET A 156 7.77 -17.87 -5.59
C MET A 156 6.50 -18.69 -5.41
N ASN A 157 5.96 -19.29 -6.49
CA ASN A 157 4.81 -20.20 -6.40
C ASN A 157 5.09 -21.41 -5.50
N PHE A 158 6.28 -22.01 -5.60
CA PHE A 158 6.69 -23.09 -4.72
C PHE A 158 6.82 -22.65 -3.26
N LEU A 159 7.50 -21.52 -3.00
CA LEU A 159 7.63 -20.95 -1.66
C LEU A 159 6.28 -20.54 -1.08
N ASN A 160 5.43 -19.92 -1.88
CA ASN A 160 4.07 -19.56 -1.47
C ASN A 160 3.26 -20.80 -1.03
N GLY A 161 3.34 -21.90 -1.78
CA GLY A 161 2.70 -23.17 -1.40
C GLY A 161 3.19 -23.72 -0.05
N ILE A 162 4.46 -23.52 0.30
CA ILE A 162 5.01 -23.86 1.63
C ILE A 162 4.45 -22.92 2.70
N PHE A 163 4.54 -21.62 2.48
CA PHE A 163 4.18 -20.60 3.48
C PHE A 163 2.68 -20.45 3.70
N THR A 164 1.84 -20.74 2.70
CA THR A 164 0.37 -20.74 2.84
C THR A 164 -0.15 -22.04 3.45
N SER A 165 0.69 -23.07 3.64
CA SER A 165 0.31 -24.33 4.29
C SER A 165 -0.17 -24.10 5.72
N LYS A 166 -1.44 -24.41 5.99
CA LYS A 166 -2.04 -24.31 7.34
C LYS A 166 -1.30 -25.17 8.36
N ILE A 167 -0.78 -26.32 7.94
CA ILE A 167 -0.04 -27.25 8.81
C ILE A 167 1.31 -26.61 9.19
N LEU A 168 2.05 -26.07 8.22
CA LEU A 168 3.36 -25.46 8.50
C LEU A 168 3.20 -24.19 9.34
N ARG A 169 2.19 -23.37 9.07
CA ARG A 169 1.84 -22.21 9.90
C ARG A 169 1.49 -22.62 11.33
N PHE A 170 0.71 -23.70 11.49
CA PHE A 170 0.40 -24.25 12.82
C PHE A 170 1.66 -24.72 13.54
N LEU A 171 2.54 -25.48 12.88
CA LEU A 171 3.80 -25.94 13.46
C LEU A 171 4.72 -24.75 13.80
N PHE A 172 4.79 -23.73 12.96
CA PHE A 172 5.56 -22.52 13.23
C PHE A 172 5.11 -21.79 14.50
N ALA A 173 3.80 -21.83 14.80
CA ALA A 173 3.25 -21.24 16.02
C ALA A 173 3.72 -21.87 17.32
N PHE A 174 4.34 -23.07 17.30
CA PHE A 174 4.99 -23.68 18.47
C PHE A 174 6.44 -23.25 18.67
N ILE A 175 7.04 -22.58 17.69
CA ILE A 175 8.40 -22.06 17.85
C ILE A 175 8.36 -20.89 18.85
N PRO A 176 9.26 -20.84 19.84
CA PRO A 176 9.35 -19.72 20.78
C PRO A 176 9.43 -18.37 20.01
N VAL A 177 8.65 -17.39 20.44
CA VAL A 177 8.47 -16.09 19.75
C VAL A 177 9.81 -15.46 19.33
N ASN A 178 10.78 -15.41 20.25
CA ASN A 178 12.09 -14.80 19.97
C ASN A 178 12.88 -15.55 18.88
N TRP A 179 12.73 -16.86 18.79
CA TRP A 179 13.39 -17.67 17.75
C TRP A 179 12.70 -17.50 16.40
N ALA A 180 11.37 -17.52 16.39
CA ALA A 180 10.60 -17.32 15.17
C ALA A 180 10.90 -15.95 14.53
N TYR A 181 10.91 -14.88 15.35
CA TYR A 181 11.27 -13.54 14.86
C TYR A 181 12.75 -13.43 14.49
N GLY A 182 13.65 -14.05 15.23
CA GLY A 182 15.07 -14.15 14.87
C GLY A 182 15.27 -14.83 13.54
N PHE A 183 14.59 -15.97 13.32
CA PHE A 183 14.62 -16.70 12.05
C PHE A 183 14.03 -15.89 10.90
N GLY A 184 12.83 -15.30 11.06
CA GLY A 184 12.17 -14.52 10.01
C GLY A 184 13.01 -13.33 9.54
N ARG A 185 13.58 -12.57 10.48
CA ARG A 185 14.52 -11.47 10.18
C ARG A 185 15.81 -11.95 9.51
N ALA A 186 16.37 -13.09 9.96
CA ALA A 186 17.57 -13.65 9.35
C ALA A 186 17.30 -14.14 7.93
N TRP A 187 16.15 -14.78 7.70
CA TRP A 187 15.70 -15.22 6.38
C TRP A 187 15.53 -14.06 5.40
N SER A 188 14.82 -13.00 5.80
CA SER A 188 14.66 -11.80 5.00
C SER A 188 16.01 -11.19 4.62
N ARG A 189 16.93 -11.01 5.60
CA ARG A 189 18.28 -10.48 5.36
C ARG A 189 19.11 -11.38 4.44
N HIS A 190 18.99 -12.72 4.57
CA HIS A 190 19.75 -13.67 3.75
C HIS A 190 19.31 -13.61 2.29
N ASN A 191 18.00 -13.58 2.02
CA ASN A 191 17.48 -13.49 0.67
C ASN A 191 17.95 -12.22 -0.02
N ARG A 192 17.93 -11.07 0.68
CA ARG A 192 18.42 -9.80 0.12
C ARG A 192 19.94 -9.77 -0.10
N LYS A 193 20.73 -10.47 0.75
CA LYS A 193 22.20 -10.57 0.54
C LYS A 193 22.58 -11.33 -0.72
N LYS A 194 21.79 -12.32 -1.12
CA LYS A 194 22.01 -13.06 -2.38
C LYS A 194 21.83 -12.16 -3.62
N HIS A 195 21.07 -11.08 -3.50
CA HIS A 195 20.81 -10.11 -4.55
C HIS A 195 21.66 -8.83 -4.44
N LYS A 196 22.61 -8.80 -3.50
CA LYS A 196 23.60 -7.71 -3.40
C LYS A 196 24.68 -7.86 -4.48
N ASN A 197 24.41 -7.33 -5.66
CA ASN A 197 25.47 -6.87 -6.53
C ASN A 197 25.93 -5.46 -6.09
N PRO A 198 27.21 -5.11 -6.27
CA PRO A 198 27.78 -3.85 -5.75
C PRO A 198 27.17 -2.58 -6.37
N CYS A 199 26.34 -2.71 -7.36
CA CYS A 199 25.62 -1.61 -8.00
C CYS A 199 24.13 -1.76 -7.66
N GLU A 200 23.61 -0.93 -6.75
CA GLU A 200 22.18 -0.94 -6.34
C GLU A 200 21.21 -0.73 -7.52
N SER A 201 21.71 -0.23 -8.67
CA SER A 201 20.98 -0.07 -9.92
C SER A 201 20.82 -1.36 -10.73
N GLU A 202 21.52 -2.45 -10.39
CA GLU A 202 21.56 -3.70 -11.17
C GLU A 202 20.94 -4.90 -10.45
N CYS A 203 20.26 -4.69 -9.31
CA CYS A 203 19.58 -5.77 -8.63
C CYS A 203 18.36 -6.22 -9.47
N PRO A 204 18.19 -7.53 -9.79
CA PRO A 204 17.08 -8.02 -10.59
C PRO A 204 15.70 -7.63 -10.04
N ASP A 205 15.56 -7.49 -8.71
CA ASP A 205 14.33 -7.09 -8.06
C ASP A 205 14.02 -5.58 -8.22
N HIS A 206 15.01 -4.79 -8.68
CA HIS A 206 14.87 -3.35 -8.92
C HIS A 206 15.03 -2.99 -10.40
N TYR A 207 15.12 -3.98 -11.28
CA TYR A 207 15.34 -3.78 -12.70
C TYR A 207 14.14 -4.26 -13.51
N TYR A 208 13.66 -3.42 -14.40
CA TYR A 208 12.64 -3.81 -15.36
C TYR A 208 13.23 -4.76 -16.41
N LEU A 209 12.75 -6.00 -16.44
CA LEU A 209 13.31 -7.07 -17.28
C LEU A 209 12.88 -6.99 -18.76
N GLY A 210 11.96 -6.09 -19.09
CA GLY A 210 11.32 -6.00 -20.42
C GLY A 210 10.05 -6.82 -20.51
N ASP A 211 9.15 -6.42 -21.43
CA ASP A 211 7.78 -6.93 -21.54
C ASP A 211 7.66 -8.44 -21.74
N ASP A 212 8.71 -9.07 -22.29
CA ASP A 212 8.75 -10.51 -22.59
C ASP A 212 9.27 -11.35 -21.42
N LYS A 213 9.86 -10.72 -20.40
CA LYS A 213 10.46 -11.38 -19.25
C LYS A 213 9.84 -10.96 -17.92
N GLU A 214 9.13 -9.81 -17.89
CA GLU A 214 8.44 -9.34 -16.70
C GLU A 214 7.20 -10.21 -16.43
N TYR A 215 7.29 -11.10 -15.45
CA TYR A 215 6.27 -12.13 -15.20
C TYR A 215 4.89 -11.54 -14.88
N LEU A 216 4.82 -10.33 -14.28
CA LEU A 216 3.55 -9.64 -14.04
C LEU A 216 2.91 -9.21 -15.35
N ILE A 217 3.68 -8.73 -16.34
CA ILE A 217 3.17 -8.40 -17.68
C ILE A 217 2.68 -9.67 -18.41
N LEU A 218 3.43 -10.76 -18.28
CA LEU A 218 2.99 -12.04 -18.84
C LEU A 218 1.69 -12.53 -18.21
N HIS A 219 1.55 -12.37 -16.89
CA HIS A 219 0.31 -12.68 -16.18
C HIS A 219 -0.85 -11.79 -16.66
N ILE A 220 -0.63 -10.47 -16.78
CA ILE A 220 -1.63 -9.53 -17.33
C ILE A 220 -2.10 -9.98 -18.72
N LYS A 221 -1.18 -10.31 -19.62
CA LYS A 221 -1.50 -10.80 -20.96
C LYS A 221 -2.37 -12.07 -20.93
N ASP A 222 -2.15 -12.96 -19.95
CA ASP A 222 -3.00 -14.13 -19.76
C ASP A 222 -4.40 -13.79 -19.23
N VAL A 223 -4.51 -12.89 -18.28
CA VAL A 223 -5.79 -12.41 -17.72
C VAL A 223 -6.62 -11.69 -18.79
N LEU A 224 -6.00 -10.85 -19.59
CA LEU A 224 -6.66 -10.07 -20.67
C LEU A 224 -7.23 -10.92 -21.79
N LYS A 225 -6.90 -12.22 -21.88
CA LYS A 225 -7.56 -13.15 -22.83
C LYS A 225 -9.04 -13.37 -22.51
N ASN A 226 -9.42 -13.19 -21.24
CA ASN A 226 -10.77 -13.51 -20.77
C ASN A 226 -11.48 -12.32 -20.13
N ASN A 227 -10.76 -11.38 -19.55
CA ASN A 227 -11.32 -10.26 -18.79
C ASN A 227 -10.57 -8.97 -19.12
N PHE A 228 -11.27 -7.85 -19.21
CA PHE A 228 -10.68 -6.53 -19.40
C PHE A 228 -10.59 -5.75 -18.09
N TYR A 229 -9.43 -5.11 -17.86
CA TYR A 229 -9.22 -4.14 -16.79
C TYR A 229 -8.46 -2.93 -17.34
N ASP A 230 -8.83 -1.73 -16.90
CA ASP A 230 -8.11 -0.50 -17.24
C ASP A 230 -6.74 -0.47 -16.54
N TYR A 231 -6.67 -0.92 -15.29
CA TYR A 231 -5.44 -0.91 -14.50
C TYR A 231 -5.20 -2.22 -13.75
N PHE A 232 -3.99 -2.73 -13.87
CA PHE A 232 -3.45 -3.82 -13.06
C PHE A 232 -2.45 -3.22 -12.08
N VAL A 233 -2.80 -3.17 -10.79
CA VAL A 233 -2.03 -2.47 -9.76
C VAL A 233 -1.30 -3.46 -8.87
N PHE A 234 0.04 -3.37 -8.85
CA PHE A 234 0.92 -4.28 -8.13
C PHE A 234 2.02 -3.55 -7.35
N GLY A 235 2.59 -4.22 -6.34
CA GLY A 235 3.86 -3.95 -5.69
C GLY A 235 4.94 -4.95 -6.10
N HIS A 236 5.69 -5.49 -5.11
CA HIS A 236 6.59 -6.64 -5.19
C HIS A 236 7.85 -6.46 -6.07
N ARG A 237 7.73 -5.85 -7.24
CA ARG A 237 8.88 -5.71 -8.17
C ARG A 237 9.79 -4.54 -7.85
N HIS A 238 9.43 -3.71 -6.90
CA HIS A 238 10.18 -2.54 -6.45
C HIS A 238 10.55 -1.53 -7.56
N VAL A 239 9.97 -1.66 -8.75
CA VAL A 239 10.21 -0.80 -9.91
C VAL A 239 8.94 -0.02 -10.21
N ALA A 240 8.92 1.26 -9.84
CA ALA A 240 7.76 2.11 -10.12
C ALA A 240 7.50 2.21 -11.63
N ALA A 241 6.27 1.92 -12.03
CA ALA A 241 5.86 1.91 -13.44
C ALA A 241 4.39 2.28 -13.61
N ASN A 242 4.08 2.93 -14.73
CA ASN A 242 2.73 3.11 -15.24
C ASN A 242 2.78 2.99 -16.76
N LYS A 243 2.56 1.78 -17.28
CA LYS A 243 2.84 1.42 -18.66
C LYS A 243 1.63 0.78 -19.32
N GLU A 244 1.26 1.25 -20.50
CA GLU A 244 0.27 0.58 -21.33
C GLU A 244 0.81 -0.75 -21.87
N VAL A 245 0.09 -1.85 -21.61
CA VAL A 245 0.47 -3.22 -22.00
C VAL A 245 -0.49 -3.85 -23.00
N ALA A 246 -1.67 -3.26 -23.14
CA ALA A 246 -2.66 -3.53 -24.18
C ALA A 246 -3.51 -2.27 -24.36
N PRO A 247 -4.30 -2.12 -25.46
CA PRO A 247 -5.11 -0.94 -25.69
C PRO A 247 -5.99 -0.59 -24.49
N ASN A 248 -5.78 0.60 -23.89
CA ASN A 248 -6.45 1.11 -22.68
C ASN A 248 -6.28 0.23 -21.43
N SER A 249 -5.24 -0.59 -21.35
CA SER A 249 -4.95 -1.44 -20.22
C SER A 249 -3.51 -1.24 -19.75
N TYR A 250 -3.34 -0.89 -18.46
CA TYR A 250 -2.08 -0.41 -17.92
C TYR A 250 -1.55 -1.34 -16.81
N TYR A 251 -0.27 -1.67 -16.89
CA TYR A 251 0.53 -2.22 -15.81
C TYR A 251 0.99 -1.07 -14.91
N VAL A 252 0.57 -1.09 -13.66
CA VAL A 252 0.97 -0.13 -12.63
C VAL A 252 1.73 -0.88 -11.55
N ASN A 253 2.98 -0.50 -11.31
CA ASN A 253 3.76 -1.00 -10.19
C ASN A 253 4.13 0.15 -9.27
N LEU A 254 3.89 -0.04 -7.97
CA LEU A 254 4.00 1.01 -6.97
C LEU A 254 5.45 1.31 -6.57
N GLY A 255 6.43 0.51 -7.02
CA GLY A 255 7.81 0.65 -6.60
C GLY A 255 8.01 0.25 -5.15
N ASN A 256 8.75 1.06 -4.38
CA ASN A 256 9.03 0.79 -2.96
C ASN A 256 9.28 2.08 -2.17
N TRP A 257 9.30 1.97 -0.84
CA TRP A 257 9.60 3.06 0.08
C TRP A 257 11.00 3.02 0.69
N ILE A 258 11.79 2.00 0.37
CA ILE A 258 13.17 1.89 0.86
C ILE A 258 14.03 2.96 0.18
N TRP A 259 13.87 3.16 -1.13
CA TRP A 259 14.68 4.08 -1.93
C TRP A 259 13.85 5.14 -2.66
N GLY A 260 12.67 4.75 -3.21
CA GLY A 260 11.88 5.59 -4.14
C GLY A 260 10.79 6.42 -3.48
N SER A 261 10.24 5.97 -2.34
CA SER A 261 9.07 6.57 -1.68
C SER A 261 7.91 6.80 -2.65
N THR A 262 7.59 5.77 -3.45
CA THR A 262 6.64 5.87 -4.56
C THR A 262 5.26 5.35 -4.19
N TYR A 263 4.24 5.94 -4.78
CA TYR A 263 2.83 5.62 -4.57
C TYR A 263 2.02 5.95 -5.82
N ALA A 264 0.79 5.45 -5.91
CA ALA A 264 -0.11 5.82 -7.00
C ALA A 264 -1.37 6.52 -6.49
N ILE A 265 -1.94 7.37 -7.35
CA ILE A 265 -3.22 8.03 -7.14
C ILE A 265 -4.13 7.70 -8.32
N LEU A 266 -5.34 7.22 -8.03
CA LEU A 266 -6.41 7.17 -9.01
C LEU A 266 -7.41 8.29 -8.73
N SER A 267 -7.61 9.12 -9.73
CA SER A 267 -8.58 10.20 -9.77
C SER A 267 -9.53 10.04 -10.97
N GLU A 268 -10.46 10.96 -11.14
CA GLU A 268 -11.29 11.02 -12.35
C GLU A 268 -10.46 11.19 -13.64
N ASN A 269 -9.25 11.75 -13.54
CA ASN A 269 -8.33 11.93 -14.65
C ASN A 269 -7.50 10.68 -15.00
N GLY A 270 -7.62 9.60 -14.19
CA GLY A 270 -6.88 8.35 -14.36
C GLY A 270 -5.86 8.10 -13.27
N MET A 271 -4.97 7.13 -13.52
CA MET A 271 -3.94 6.66 -12.58
C MET A 271 -2.61 7.36 -12.84
N GLU A 272 -1.98 7.84 -11.76
CA GLU A 272 -0.63 8.40 -11.79
C GLU A 272 0.25 7.73 -10.74
N VAL A 273 1.52 7.48 -11.08
CA VAL A 273 2.55 7.00 -10.15
C VAL A 273 3.49 8.16 -9.86
N LEU A 274 3.68 8.47 -8.59
CA LEU A 274 4.39 9.64 -8.10
C LEU A 274 5.48 9.26 -7.09
N SER A 275 6.51 10.08 -6.95
CA SER A 275 7.47 10.00 -5.86
C SER A 275 7.15 11.05 -4.80
N TYR A 276 7.04 10.64 -3.55
CA TYR A 276 6.74 11.55 -2.43
C TYR A 276 7.91 12.53 -2.12
N LYS A 277 9.16 12.09 -2.35
CA LYS A 277 10.35 12.95 -2.12
C LYS A 277 10.65 13.90 -3.27
N GLY A 278 10.28 13.54 -4.50
CA GLY A 278 10.65 14.27 -5.71
C GLY A 278 9.51 15.04 -6.36
N ASN A 279 8.24 14.79 -6.00
CA ASN A 279 7.03 15.29 -6.69
C ASN A 279 7.01 15.01 -8.19
N ASP A 280 7.81 14.06 -8.66
CA ASP A 280 7.94 13.75 -10.08
C ASP A 280 6.97 12.63 -10.48
N LYS A 281 6.24 12.85 -11.57
CA LYS A 281 5.41 11.81 -12.19
C LYS A 281 6.29 10.76 -12.83
N ILE A 282 6.07 9.49 -12.48
CA ILE A 282 6.80 8.35 -13.03
C ILE A 282 5.96 7.72 -14.14
N VAL A 283 6.44 7.83 -15.37
CA VAL A 283 5.89 7.15 -16.54
C VAL A 283 7.01 6.33 -17.17
N ARG A 284 6.83 5.02 -17.28
CA ARG A 284 7.77 4.11 -17.95
C ARG A 284 7.04 3.15 -18.86
#